data_3361047ce3734631948267954c74a0ae
#
_entry.id   3361047ce3734631948267954c74a0ae
#
_cell.length_a   1.000
_cell.length_b   1.000
_cell.length_c   1.000
_cell.angle_alpha   90.00
_cell.angle_beta   90.00
_cell.angle_gamma   90.00
#
_symmetry.space_group_name_H-M   'P 1'
#
loop_
_entity.id
_entity.type
_entity.pdbx_description
1 polymer ?
#
loop_
_entity_poly.entity_id
_entity_poly.type
_entity_poly.pdbx_seq_one_letter_code
_entity_poly.pdbx_strand_id
1 'polypeptide(L)'
;ASEQIDVTAPDAGNKLLSLIEKTGGIDTLLLSSGIGSQNPSLDIDIELNTVKTNTLGFTHIVDTAFNYFRNRSHNDEPGQIAVISSIAGTMGLGIAPSYSATKRYQRHYIDALEQLAHFEKVNVRFTDIRPGFVATELLKGRNYPMLMKADTVAADIINALKHKKRIRIIDGRFRLLVFFWRLIPRCLWEKISIKNRK
;
A
#
# COMPACT_ATOMS: atom_id res chain seq x y z
N ALA A 1 0.29 -12.12 -20.49
CA ALA A 1 0.19 -13.26 -19.56
C ALA A 1 -0.60 -12.83 -18.33
N SER A 2 -1.29 -13.77 -17.69
CA SER A 2 -1.99 -13.57 -16.40
C SER A 2 -1.79 -14.81 -15.54
N GLU A 3 -1.80 -14.62 -14.22
CA GLU A 3 -1.66 -15.67 -13.21
C GLU A 3 -2.53 -15.32 -12.01
N GLN A 4 -3.22 -16.32 -11.43
CA GLN A 4 -3.97 -16.12 -10.20
C GLN A 4 -3.01 -16.31 -9.00
N ILE A 5 -2.76 -15.24 -8.27
CA ILE A 5 -1.86 -15.23 -7.12
C ILE A 5 -2.62 -14.83 -5.87
N ASP A 6 -2.76 -15.75 -4.92
CA ASP A 6 -3.16 -15.39 -3.55
C ASP A 6 -1.89 -14.97 -2.80
N VAL A 7 -1.79 -13.69 -2.46
CA VAL A 7 -0.60 -13.14 -1.79
C VAL A 7 -0.34 -13.78 -0.42
N THR A 8 -1.33 -14.44 0.18
CA THR A 8 -1.22 -15.13 1.48
C THR A 8 -0.78 -16.59 1.36
N ALA A 9 -0.68 -17.11 0.14
CA ALA A 9 -0.25 -18.48 -0.11
C ALA A 9 1.28 -18.61 -0.04
N PRO A 10 1.80 -19.75 0.43
CA PRO A 10 3.25 -19.97 0.53
C PRO A 10 3.98 -19.91 -0.82
N ASP A 11 3.29 -20.19 -1.92
CA ASP A 11 3.84 -20.21 -3.28
C ASP A 11 3.67 -18.87 -4.04
N ALA A 12 3.14 -17.83 -3.39
CA ALA A 12 2.85 -16.54 -4.03
C ALA A 12 4.08 -15.91 -4.71
N GLY A 13 5.23 -15.96 -4.06
CA GLY A 13 6.49 -15.47 -4.61
C GLY A 13 6.92 -16.24 -5.86
N ASN A 14 6.83 -17.57 -5.84
CA ASN A 14 7.18 -18.43 -6.98
C ASN A 14 6.25 -18.16 -8.19
N LYS A 15 4.95 -17.99 -7.94
CA LYS A 15 3.99 -17.61 -8.97
C LYS A 15 4.28 -16.23 -9.57
N LEU A 16 4.65 -15.26 -8.73
CA LEU A 16 5.08 -13.95 -9.21
C LEU A 16 6.31 -14.07 -10.12
N LEU A 17 7.35 -14.80 -9.71
CA LEU A 17 8.55 -15.00 -10.54
C LEU A 17 8.23 -15.71 -11.85
N SER A 18 7.40 -16.75 -11.82
CA SER A 18 6.94 -17.43 -13.04
C SER A 18 6.19 -16.49 -13.98
N LEU A 19 5.33 -15.60 -13.46
CA LEU A 19 4.62 -14.59 -14.26
C LEU A 19 5.61 -13.60 -14.88
N ILE A 20 6.59 -13.13 -14.10
CA ILE A 20 7.64 -12.22 -14.57
C ILE A 20 8.43 -12.87 -15.72
N GLU A 21 8.81 -14.13 -15.60
CA GLU A 21 9.51 -14.88 -16.64
C GLU A 21 8.65 -15.02 -17.90
N LYS A 22 7.39 -15.41 -17.77
CA LYS A 22 6.42 -15.51 -18.89
C LYS A 22 6.22 -14.20 -19.66
N THR A 23 6.48 -13.05 -19.03
CA THR A 23 6.37 -11.72 -19.65
C THR A 23 7.69 -11.18 -20.19
N GLY A 24 8.78 -11.92 -20.05
CA GLY A 24 10.11 -11.47 -20.45
C GLY A 24 10.74 -10.44 -19.50
N GLY A 25 10.24 -10.37 -18.26
CA GLY A 25 10.67 -9.43 -17.24
C GLY A 25 9.63 -8.35 -16.91
N ILE A 26 9.92 -7.54 -15.89
CA ILE A 26 9.10 -6.37 -15.52
C ILE A 26 9.98 -5.16 -15.21
N ASP A 27 9.47 -3.97 -15.48
CA ASP A 27 10.08 -2.71 -15.06
C ASP A 27 9.36 -2.10 -13.85
N THR A 28 8.09 -2.45 -13.66
CA THR A 28 7.28 -1.93 -12.56
C THR A 28 6.42 -3.02 -11.94
N LEU A 29 6.55 -3.19 -10.63
CA LEU A 29 5.55 -3.89 -9.82
C LEU A 29 4.61 -2.84 -9.23
N LEU A 30 3.30 -2.95 -9.47
CA LEU A 30 2.27 -2.20 -8.72
C LEU A 30 1.49 -3.18 -7.84
N LEU A 31 1.75 -3.14 -6.53
CA LEU A 31 1.04 -3.97 -5.55
C LEU A 31 -0.20 -3.22 -5.06
N SER A 32 -1.37 -3.67 -5.50
CA SER A 32 -2.67 -3.14 -5.08
C SER A 32 -3.43 -4.05 -4.11
N SER A 33 -2.94 -5.28 -3.89
CA SER A 33 -3.56 -6.25 -2.97
C SER A 33 -3.62 -5.70 -1.55
N GLY A 34 -4.77 -5.80 -0.95
CA GLY A 34 -4.99 -5.38 0.43
C GLY A 34 -6.46 -5.41 0.79
N ILE A 35 -6.73 -5.73 2.03
CA ILE A 35 -8.07 -5.75 2.59
C ILE A 35 -8.17 -4.82 3.78
N GLY A 36 -9.39 -4.47 4.19
CA GLY A 36 -9.61 -3.66 5.37
C GLY A 36 -11.08 -3.55 5.69
N SER A 37 -11.38 -3.60 6.97
CA SER A 37 -12.73 -3.44 7.50
C SER A 37 -12.71 -2.55 8.73
N GLN A 38 -13.83 -1.89 9.00
CA GLN A 38 -14.07 -1.33 10.32
C GLN A 38 -14.40 -2.48 11.26
N ASN A 39 -13.70 -2.54 12.38
CA ASN A 39 -13.85 -3.63 13.35
C ASN A 39 -13.74 -3.11 14.81
N PRO A 40 -14.69 -2.26 15.23
CA PRO A 40 -14.67 -1.71 16.61
C PRO A 40 -14.94 -2.78 17.68
N SER A 41 -15.47 -3.94 17.31
CA SER A 41 -15.69 -5.08 18.20
C SER A 41 -14.43 -5.93 18.40
N LEU A 42 -13.36 -5.67 17.65
CA LEU A 42 -12.12 -6.45 17.65
C LEU A 42 -12.33 -7.94 17.36
N ASP A 43 -13.23 -8.23 16.40
CA ASP A 43 -13.36 -9.59 15.87
C ASP A 43 -11.99 -10.08 15.40
N ILE A 44 -11.53 -11.17 16.00
CA ILE A 44 -10.16 -11.66 15.84
C ILE A 44 -9.87 -12.15 14.42
N ASP A 45 -10.84 -12.74 13.75
CA ASP A 45 -10.68 -13.26 12.40
C ASP A 45 -10.50 -12.12 11.40
N ILE A 46 -11.24 -11.01 11.58
CA ILE A 46 -11.07 -9.79 10.77
C ILE A 46 -9.68 -9.19 10.98
N GLU A 47 -9.23 -9.07 12.23
CA GLU A 47 -7.92 -8.51 12.57
C GLU A 47 -6.80 -9.37 11.98
N LEU A 48 -6.80 -10.68 12.22
CA LEU A 48 -5.76 -11.59 11.76
C LEU A 48 -5.74 -11.73 10.24
N ASN A 49 -6.91 -11.80 9.58
CA ASN A 49 -6.96 -11.85 8.12
C ASN A 49 -6.40 -10.56 7.48
N THR A 50 -6.70 -9.40 8.09
CA THR A 50 -6.13 -8.11 7.66
C THR A 50 -4.62 -8.09 7.81
N VAL A 51 -4.08 -8.57 8.93
CA VAL A 51 -2.63 -8.68 9.17
C VAL A 51 -1.99 -9.65 8.17
N LYS A 52 -2.57 -10.85 8.00
CA LYS A 52 -2.06 -11.86 7.07
C LYS A 52 -1.92 -11.31 5.66
N THR A 53 -2.96 -10.65 5.14
CA THR A 53 -2.95 -10.12 3.77
C THR A 53 -2.04 -8.89 3.63
N ASN A 54 -2.22 -7.89 4.52
CA ASN A 54 -1.60 -6.58 4.35
C ASN A 54 -0.17 -6.50 4.88
N THR A 55 0.29 -7.49 5.66
CA THR A 55 1.68 -7.55 6.14
C THR A 55 2.41 -8.77 5.59
N LEU A 56 2.00 -9.99 5.93
CA LEU A 56 2.73 -11.18 5.50
C LEU A 56 2.71 -11.32 3.97
N GLY A 57 1.52 -11.30 3.36
CA GLY A 57 1.39 -11.37 1.91
C GLY A 57 2.04 -10.20 1.19
N PHE A 58 1.89 -8.99 1.74
CA PHE A 58 2.57 -7.80 1.25
C PHE A 58 4.10 -7.98 1.25
N THR A 59 4.69 -8.37 2.39
CA THR A 59 6.14 -8.57 2.53
C THR A 59 6.64 -9.60 1.53
N HIS A 60 5.96 -10.75 1.44
CA HIS A 60 6.33 -11.82 0.52
C HIS A 60 6.42 -11.35 -0.94
N ILE A 61 5.43 -10.61 -1.42
CA ILE A 61 5.41 -10.11 -2.80
C ILE A 61 6.46 -9.00 -3.03
N VAL A 62 6.57 -8.06 -2.09
CA VAL A 62 7.51 -6.93 -2.21
C VAL A 62 8.96 -7.41 -2.16
N ASP A 63 9.28 -8.34 -1.26
CA ASP A 63 10.64 -8.90 -1.16
C ASP A 63 11.02 -9.74 -2.38
N THR A 64 10.05 -10.51 -2.90
CA THR A 64 10.25 -11.25 -4.15
C THR A 64 10.61 -10.30 -5.31
N ALA A 65 9.85 -9.21 -5.45
CA ALA A 65 10.12 -8.21 -6.48
C ALA A 65 11.43 -7.45 -6.23
N PHE A 66 11.74 -7.11 -4.98
CA PHE A 66 12.99 -6.46 -4.63
C PHE A 66 14.19 -7.33 -5.00
N ASN A 67 14.17 -8.62 -4.66
CA ASN A 67 15.23 -9.57 -5.01
C ASN A 67 15.31 -9.79 -6.54
N TYR A 68 14.19 -9.77 -7.26
CA TYR A 68 14.21 -9.77 -8.71
C TYR A 68 14.98 -8.56 -9.27
N PHE A 69 14.69 -7.34 -8.80
CA PHE A 69 15.41 -6.14 -9.25
C PHE A 69 16.87 -6.11 -8.77
N ARG A 70 17.17 -6.67 -7.59
CA ARG A 70 18.55 -6.81 -7.09
C ARG A 70 19.42 -7.62 -8.04
N ASN A 71 18.84 -8.63 -8.70
CA ASN A 71 19.56 -9.54 -9.61
C ASN A 71 19.56 -9.07 -11.08
N ARG A 72 18.92 -7.92 -11.39
CA ARG A 72 18.98 -7.33 -12.72
C ARG A 72 20.32 -6.66 -12.99
N SER A 73 20.66 -6.50 -14.28
CA SER A 73 21.85 -5.75 -14.67
C SER A 73 21.76 -4.29 -14.21
N HIS A 74 22.86 -3.75 -13.70
CA HIS A 74 22.95 -2.34 -13.33
C HIS A 74 22.83 -1.37 -14.52
N ASN A 75 23.01 -1.86 -15.74
CA ASN A 75 22.86 -1.07 -16.97
C ASN A 75 21.41 -0.94 -17.41
N ASP A 76 20.47 -1.68 -16.80
CA ASP A 76 19.05 -1.58 -17.10
C ASP A 76 18.46 -0.31 -16.51
N GLU A 77 17.35 0.16 -17.09
CA GLU A 77 16.55 1.23 -16.49
C GLU A 77 16.14 0.84 -15.06
N PRO A 78 16.08 1.81 -14.13
CA PRO A 78 15.68 1.53 -12.76
C PRO A 78 14.34 0.81 -12.67
N GLY A 79 14.30 -0.30 -11.96
CA GLY A 79 13.04 -0.95 -11.59
C GLY A 79 12.19 -0.05 -10.71
N GLN A 80 10.89 -0.30 -10.65
CA GLN A 80 9.98 0.43 -9.77
C GLN A 80 9.08 -0.51 -8.98
N ILE A 81 9.05 -0.34 -7.66
CA ILE A 81 8.09 -1.01 -6.78
C ILE A 81 7.12 0.05 -6.25
N ALA A 82 5.87 -0.05 -6.67
CA ALA A 82 4.81 0.85 -6.25
C ALA A 82 3.79 0.10 -5.37
N VAL A 83 3.39 0.74 -4.29
CA VAL A 83 2.49 0.14 -3.29
C VAL A 83 1.31 1.06 -3.05
N ILE A 84 0.11 0.50 -3.06
CA ILE A 84 -1.10 1.21 -2.64
C ILE A 84 -1.26 1.04 -1.12
N SER A 85 -0.67 1.96 -0.37
CA SER A 85 -0.87 2.05 1.07
C SER A 85 -2.20 2.77 1.40
N SER A 86 -2.22 3.77 2.25
CA SER A 86 -3.41 4.60 2.54
C SER A 86 -3.04 5.80 3.39
N ILE A 87 -3.86 6.85 3.38
CA ILE A 87 -3.82 7.90 4.39
C ILE A 87 -4.10 7.35 5.80
N ALA A 88 -4.84 6.23 5.91
CA ALA A 88 -5.13 5.56 7.18
C ALA A 88 -3.87 5.12 7.94
N GLY A 89 -2.75 4.90 7.25
CA GLY A 89 -1.45 4.63 7.86
C GLY A 89 -0.78 5.88 8.49
N THR A 90 -1.43 7.03 8.53
CA THR A 90 -0.87 8.25 9.15
C THR A 90 -0.99 8.21 10.67
N MET A 91 -2.13 7.79 11.18
CA MET A 91 -2.42 7.69 12.61
C MET A 91 -3.20 6.39 12.88
N GLY A 92 -3.10 5.86 14.11
CA GLY A 92 -3.93 4.71 14.52
C GLY A 92 -5.41 5.09 14.52
N LEU A 93 -6.24 4.25 13.93
CA LEU A 93 -7.69 4.45 13.84
C LEU A 93 -8.41 3.41 14.70
N GLY A 94 -8.99 3.82 15.83
CA GLY A 94 -9.71 2.91 16.74
C GLY A 94 -10.89 2.18 16.10
N ILE A 95 -11.45 2.73 15.03
CA ILE A 95 -12.52 2.06 14.26
C ILE A 95 -12.01 0.95 13.33
N ALA A 96 -10.72 0.92 13.00
CA ALA A 96 -10.08 -0.05 12.10
C ALA A 96 -8.61 -0.27 12.52
N PRO A 97 -8.37 -0.94 13.67
CA PRO A 97 -7.03 -1.03 14.25
C PRO A 97 -6.03 -1.73 13.35
N SER A 98 -6.28 -2.98 12.94
CA SER A 98 -5.38 -3.74 12.06
C SER A 98 -5.18 -3.05 10.72
N TYR A 99 -6.23 -2.50 10.13
CA TYR A 99 -6.10 -1.81 8.84
C TYR A 99 -5.15 -0.62 8.93
N SER A 100 -5.36 0.29 9.89
CA SER A 100 -4.48 1.45 10.04
C SER A 100 -3.04 1.07 10.39
N ALA A 101 -2.88 0.07 11.26
CA ALA A 101 -1.57 -0.45 11.64
C ALA A 101 -0.83 -1.09 10.45
N THR A 102 -1.52 -1.94 9.66
CA THR A 102 -0.91 -2.60 8.49
C THR A 102 -0.58 -1.61 7.39
N LYS A 103 -1.40 -0.57 7.17
CA LYS A 103 -1.07 0.49 6.21
C LYS A 103 0.12 1.35 6.67
N ARG A 104 0.33 1.49 7.98
CA ARG A 104 1.56 2.09 8.53
C ARG A 104 2.77 1.19 8.33
N TYR A 105 2.62 -0.13 8.59
CA TYR A 105 3.65 -1.14 8.33
C TYR A 105 4.15 -1.06 6.89
N GLN A 106 3.25 -1.12 5.89
CA GLN A 106 3.61 -1.06 4.47
C GLN A 106 4.48 0.16 4.14
N ARG A 107 4.11 1.33 4.65
CA ARG A 107 4.87 2.57 4.44
C ARG A 107 6.26 2.51 5.04
N HIS A 108 6.35 2.03 6.28
CA HIS A 108 7.63 1.96 6.99
C HIS A 108 8.55 0.90 6.39
N TYR A 109 7.95 -0.20 5.92
CA TYR A 109 8.69 -1.30 5.29
C TYR A 109 9.38 -0.86 3.99
N ILE A 110 8.66 -0.16 3.10
CA ILE A 110 9.27 0.35 1.86
C ILE A 110 10.25 1.50 2.11
N ASP A 111 10.12 2.27 3.21
CA ASP A 111 11.15 3.24 3.61
C ASP A 111 12.46 2.50 3.96
N ALA A 112 12.37 1.36 4.66
CA ALA A 112 13.53 0.54 5.00
C ALA A 112 14.16 -0.13 3.77
N LEU A 113 13.34 -0.65 2.84
CA LEU A 113 13.85 -1.24 1.60
C LEU A 113 14.52 -0.21 0.68
N GLU A 114 14.05 1.04 0.66
CA GLU A 114 14.71 2.10 -0.08
C GLU A 114 16.10 2.42 0.50
N GLN A 115 16.21 2.43 1.84
CA GLN A 115 17.50 2.56 2.50
C GLN A 115 18.44 1.38 2.14
N LEU A 116 17.91 0.15 2.17
CA LEU A 116 18.67 -1.05 1.79
C LEU A 116 19.12 -0.99 0.33
N ALA A 117 18.22 -0.60 -0.58
CA ALA A 117 18.54 -0.45 -2.00
C ALA A 117 19.68 0.56 -2.22
N HIS A 118 19.69 1.65 -1.46
CA HIS A 118 20.74 2.64 -1.52
C HIS A 118 22.09 2.06 -1.04
N PHE A 119 22.12 1.35 0.07
CA PHE A 119 23.33 0.73 0.60
C PHE A 119 23.91 -0.33 -0.34
N GLU A 120 23.05 -1.18 -0.90
CA GLU A 120 23.45 -2.27 -1.79
C GLU A 120 23.59 -1.85 -3.25
N LYS A 121 23.29 -0.57 -3.56
CA LYS A 121 23.29 -0.03 -4.92
C LYS A 121 22.34 -0.77 -5.87
N VAL A 122 21.23 -1.28 -5.34
CA VAL A 122 20.17 -1.90 -6.15
C VAL A 122 19.46 -0.83 -6.96
N ASN A 123 19.40 -1.02 -8.29
CA ASN A 123 18.79 -0.05 -9.21
C ASN A 123 17.25 -0.15 -9.21
N VAL A 124 16.62 0.19 -8.08
CA VAL A 124 15.16 0.16 -7.89
C VAL A 124 14.67 1.45 -7.21
N ARG A 125 13.47 1.88 -7.54
CA ARG A 125 12.78 3.04 -6.94
C ARG A 125 11.48 2.60 -6.31
N PHE A 126 11.06 3.32 -5.27
CA PHE A 126 9.81 3.04 -4.58
C PHE A 126 8.79 4.17 -4.76
N THR A 127 7.53 3.81 -4.88
CA THR A 127 6.40 4.76 -4.94
C THR A 127 5.32 4.35 -3.94
N ASP A 128 5.09 5.18 -2.92
CA ASP A 128 4.05 5.00 -1.92
C ASP A 128 2.80 5.81 -2.30
N ILE A 129 1.79 5.12 -2.79
CA ILE A 129 0.50 5.70 -3.14
C ILE A 129 -0.41 5.67 -1.91
N ARG A 130 -0.89 6.85 -1.51
CA ARG A 130 -1.70 7.03 -0.30
C ARG A 130 -3.07 7.60 -0.65
N PRO A 131 -4.02 6.79 -1.13
CA PRO A 131 -5.37 7.27 -1.37
C PRO A 131 -6.12 7.51 -0.07
N GLY A 132 -7.13 8.39 -0.15
CA GLY A 132 -8.21 8.47 0.81
C GLY A 132 -9.33 7.47 0.50
N PHE A 133 -10.59 7.89 0.58
CA PHE A 133 -11.73 7.04 0.27
C PHE A 133 -11.95 6.93 -1.24
N VAL A 134 -11.91 5.71 -1.77
CA VAL A 134 -12.09 5.39 -3.19
C VAL A 134 -13.32 4.50 -3.34
N ALA A 135 -14.18 4.80 -4.30
CA ALA A 135 -15.39 4.02 -4.61
C ALA A 135 -15.00 2.67 -5.22
N THR A 136 -14.72 1.70 -4.36
CA THR A 136 -14.35 0.31 -4.68
C THR A 136 -15.15 -0.65 -3.82
N GLU A 137 -15.06 -1.93 -4.12
CA GLU A 137 -15.66 -3.03 -3.34
C GLU A 137 -15.32 -2.93 -1.84
N LEU A 138 -14.12 -2.45 -1.50
CA LEU A 138 -13.65 -2.30 -0.12
C LEU A 138 -14.54 -1.37 0.72
N LEU A 139 -15.20 -0.40 0.09
CA LEU A 139 -16.04 0.62 0.75
C LEU A 139 -17.54 0.45 0.49
N LYS A 140 -17.98 -0.68 -0.09
CA LYS A 140 -19.39 -0.92 -0.42
C LYS A 140 -20.35 -0.63 0.73
N GLY A 141 -21.46 0.04 0.41
CA GLY A 141 -22.59 0.22 1.30
C GLY A 141 -22.42 1.28 2.38
N ARG A 142 -21.40 2.14 2.32
CA ARG A 142 -21.17 3.22 3.29
C ARG A 142 -20.93 4.57 2.62
N ASN A 143 -21.49 5.62 3.19
CA ASN A 143 -21.21 6.99 2.77
C ASN A 143 -19.91 7.46 3.42
N TYR A 144 -18.91 7.78 2.59
CA TYR A 144 -17.66 8.35 3.05
C TYR A 144 -17.48 9.78 2.55
N PRO A 145 -16.94 10.68 3.38
CA PRO A 145 -16.67 12.05 2.93
C PRO A 145 -15.55 12.04 1.86
N MET A 146 -15.67 12.95 0.91
CA MET A 146 -14.67 13.14 -0.16
C MET A 146 -14.40 11.85 -0.97
N LEU A 147 -15.42 11.02 -1.17
CA LEU A 147 -15.29 9.77 -1.94
C LEU A 147 -14.84 10.08 -3.37
N MET A 148 -13.79 9.40 -3.81
CA MET A 148 -13.20 9.56 -5.15
C MET A 148 -13.65 8.45 -6.09
N LYS A 149 -13.78 8.75 -7.38
CA LYS A 149 -14.03 7.76 -8.42
C LYS A 149 -12.75 6.93 -8.66
N ALA A 150 -12.90 5.62 -8.86
CA ALA A 150 -11.77 4.71 -9.08
C ALA A 150 -10.93 5.11 -10.30
N ASP A 151 -11.57 5.48 -11.41
CA ASP A 151 -10.87 5.90 -12.64
C ASP A 151 -9.99 7.14 -12.44
N THR A 152 -10.49 8.12 -11.66
CA THR A 152 -9.72 9.33 -11.34
C THR A 152 -8.48 8.97 -10.51
N VAL A 153 -8.66 8.07 -9.55
CA VAL A 153 -7.55 7.58 -8.71
C VAL A 153 -6.55 6.79 -9.55
N ALA A 154 -7.01 5.92 -10.43
CA ALA A 154 -6.15 5.15 -11.33
C ALA A 154 -5.31 6.06 -12.25
N ALA A 155 -5.91 7.09 -12.82
CA ALA A 155 -5.19 8.08 -13.64
C ALA A 155 -4.10 8.81 -12.84
N ASP A 156 -4.38 9.17 -11.58
CA ASP A 156 -3.41 9.82 -10.70
C ASP A 156 -2.26 8.85 -10.30
N ILE A 157 -2.57 7.57 -10.08
CA ILE A 157 -1.57 6.52 -9.85
C ILE A 157 -0.64 6.41 -11.06
N ILE A 158 -1.18 6.26 -12.27
CA ILE A 158 -0.39 6.17 -13.49
C ILE A 158 0.52 7.39 -13.65
N ASN A 159 -0.01 8.58 -13.39
CA ASN A 159 0.79 9.81 -13.44
C ASN A 159 1.92 9.81 -12.39
N ALA A 160 1.66 9.33 -11.18
CA ALA A 160 2.67 9.22 -10.12
C ALA A 160 3.77 8.22 -10.49
N LEU A 161 3.42 7.09 -11.12
CA LEU A 161 4.36 6.07 -11.59
C LEU A 161 5.25 6.63 -12.70
N LYS A 162 4.67 7.26 -13.72
CA LYS A 162 5.41 7.89 -14.84
C LYS A 162 6.44 8.90 -14.37
N HIS A 163 6.10 9.69 -13.33
CA HIS A 163 7.00 10.69 -12.76
C HIS A 163 7.86 10.15 -11.61
N LYS A 164 7.84 8.84 -11.37
CA LYS A 164 8.63 8.16 -10.32
C LYS A 164 8.51 8.86 -8.95
N LYS A 165 7.28 9.29 -8.58
CA LYS A 165 7.03 10.00 -7.33
C LYS A 165 7.25 9.08 -6.12
N ARG A 166 8.11 9.51 -5.16
CA ARG A 166 8.37 8.71 -3.95
C ARG A 166 7.12 8.53 -3.07
N ILE A 167 6.35 9.59 -2.90
CA ILE A 167 5.09 9.58 -2.13
C ILE A 167 4.03 10.33 -2.91
N ARG A 168 2.86 9.71 -3.06
CA ARG A 168 1.70 10.34 -3.66
C ARG A 168 0.46 10.19 -2.77
N ILE A 169 0.06 11.26 -2.09
CA ILE A 169 -1.27 11.34 -1.46
C ILE A 169 -2.24 11.80 -2.54
N ILE A 170 -3.23 10.94 -2.84
CA ILE A 170 -4.19 11.22 -3.90
C ILE A 170 -5.27 12.17 -3.38
N ASP A 171 -5.57 13.19 -4.20
CA ASP A 171 -6.42 14.35 -3.93
C ASP A 171 -5.80 15.35 -2.94
N GLY A 172 -5.84 16.63 -3.34
CA GLY A 172 -5.32 17.74 -2.53
C GLY A 172 -6.00 17.90 -1.17
N ARG A 173 -7.31 17.56 -1.10
CA ARG A 173 -8.10 17.61 0.15
C ARG A 173 -7.54 16.64 1.19
N PHE A 174 -7.22 15.41 0.78
CA PHE A 174 -6.60 14.43 1.67
C PHE A 174 -5.15 14.77 2.02
N ARG A 175 -4.43 15.42 1.13
CA ARG A 175 -3.09 15.93 1.44
C ARG A 175 -3.13 16.97 2.55
N LEU A 176 -4.07 17.91 2.48
CA LEU A 176 -4.28 18.90 3.52
C LEU A 176 -4.74 18.25 4.85
N LEU A 177 -5.68 17.29 4.78
CA LEU A 177 -6.13 16.54 5.96
C LEU A 177 -4.97 15.82 6.65
N VAL A 178 -4.13 15.10 5.90
CA VAL A 178 -2.95 14.38 6.42
C VAL A 178 -1.94 15.35 7.02
N PHE A 179 -1.77 16.54 6.43
CA PHE A 179 -0.90 17.56 6.99
C PHE A 179 -1.37 17.94 8.41
N PHE A 180 -2.64 18.28 8.60
CA PHE A 180 -3.19 18.62 9.91
C PHE A 180 -3.21 17.44 10.89
N TRP A 181 -3.50 16.21 10.42
CA TRP A 181 -3.43 15.02 11.27
C TRP A 181 -2.06 14.84 11.93
N ARG A 182 -0.98 15.11 11.20
CA ARG A 182 0.39 14.99 11.71
C ARG A 182 0.74 16.02 12.79
N LEU A 183 0.01 17.14 12.84
CA LEU A 183 0.22 18.19 13.85
C LEU A 183 -0.53 17.90 15.15
N ILE A 184 -1.49 16.97 15.15
CA ILE A 184 -2.26 16.63 16.35
C ILE A 184 -1.35 15.85 17.30
N PRO A 185 -1.12 16.34 18.52
CA PRO A 185 -0.38 15.61 19.52
C PRO A 185 -1.03 14.26 19.83
N ARG A 186 -0.22 13.23 20.08
CA ARG A 186 -0.70 11.87 20.34
C ARG A 186 -1.74 11.81 21.45
N CYS A 187 -1.52 12.51 22.56
CA CYS A 187 -2.44 12.56 23.70
C CYS A 187 -3.82 13.14 23.36
N LEU A 188 -3.91 14.01 22.35
CA LEU A 188 -5.17 14.52 21.84
C LEU A 188 -5.80 13.54 20.85
N TRP A 189 -5.00 12.97 19.93
CA TRP A 189 -5.50 12.01 18.95
C TRP A 189 -6.18 10.81 19.61
N GLU A 190 -5.61 10.26 20.68
CA GLU A 190 -6.13 9.10 21.41
C GLU A 190 -7.52 9.35 22.03
N LYS A 191 -7.91 10.63 22.22
CA LYS A 191 -9.22 11.03 22.74
C LYS A 191 -10.24 11.36 21.64
N ILE A 192 -9.81 11.49 20.38
CA ILE A 192 -10.71 11.80 19.27
C ILE A 192 -11.51 10.55 18.89
N SER A 193 -12.83 10.63 19.01
CA SER A 193 -13.73 9.58 18.56
C SER A 193 -14.02 9.76 17.07
N ILE A 194 -13.38 8.95 16.23
CA ILE A 194 -13.68 8.85 14.80
C ILE A 194 -14.81 7.83 14.63
N LYS A 195 -16.06 8.31 14.61
CA LYS A 195 -17.25 7.47 14.33
C LYS A 195 -17.77 7.82 12.95
N ASN A 196 -18.07 6.80 12.14
CA ASN A 196 -18.94 7.03 10.98
C ASN A 196 -20.33 7.36 11.50
N ARG A 197 -20.85 8.52 11.13
CA ARG A 197 -22.29 8.77 11.29
C ARG A 197 -23.03 7.73 10.43
N LYS A 198 -23.94 6.98 11.09
CA LYS A 198 -24.89 6.11 10.40
C LYS A 198 -25.73 6.91 9.42
#